data_260f1fbc6b445d4c94ce371f8a49c166
#
_entry.id   260f1fbc6b445d4c94ce371f8a49c166
#
_cell.length_a   1.000
_cell.length_b   1.000
_cell.length_c   1.000
_cell.angle_alpha   90.00
_cell.angle_beta   90.00
_cell.angle_gamma   90.00
#
_symmetry.space_group_name_H-M   'P 1'
#
loop_
_entity.id
_entity.type
_entity.pdbx_description
1 polymer ?
#
loop_
_entity_poly.entity_id
_entity_poly.type
_entity_poly.pdbx_seq_one_letter_code
_entity_poly.pdbx_strand_id
1 'polypeptide(L)'
;WVKPSLIGKLNDMTTTAFLEGLEQRTQDIFDRCTRCGKCVDVCPMTEAADVDVTDSKAVIKATLDILGGGRGSAAAERWATTCSLSGACIRACEDGVNPRFMLSLVRAQLGKRAGDEASRRSSVKAFQDMSQGVKVLSRLQLPPDLLLQLGQLPDTDVEHETPDVVFYTGC
;
A
#
# COMPACT_ATOMS: atom_id res chain seq x y z
N TRP A 1 32.51 -8.78 -8.76
CA TRP A 1 31.65 -9.22 -9.87
C TRP A 1 30.98 -10.52 -9.48
N VAL A 2 29.73 -10.47 -8.98
CA VAL A 2 28.92 -11.69 -8.71
C VAL A 2 28.38 -12.18 -10.06
N LYS A 3 28.56 -13.48 -10.33
CA LYS A 3 28.08 -14.06 -11.59
C LYS A 3 26.55 -13.87 -11.71
N PRO A 4 26.04 -13.38 -12.87
CA PRO A 4 24.60 -13.15 -13.09
C PRO A 4 23.70 -14.36 -12.79
N SER A 5 24.22 -15.57 -12.96
CA SER A 5 23.52 -16.82 -12.67
C SER A 5 23.26 -17.08 -11.17
N LEU A 6 24.05 -16.47 -10.26
CA LEU A 6 23.84 -16.59 -8.83
C LEU A 6 22.75 -15.62 -8.34
N ILE A 7 22.71 -14.42 -8.93
CA ILE A 7 21.70 -13.40 -8.60
C ILE A 7 20.30 -13.90 -8.99
N GLY A 8 20.16 -14.55 -10.16
CA GLY A 8 18.87 -15.13 -10.59
C GLY A 8 18.35 -16.20 -9.62
N LYS A 9 19.21 -17.10 -9.14
CA LYS A 9 18.84 -18.17 -8.20
C LYS A 9 18.51 -17.63 -6.80
N LEU A 10 19.23 -16.62 -6.31
CA LEU A 10 18.96 -15.98 -5.04
C LEU A 10 17.64 -15.20 -5.07
N ASN A 11 17.35 -14.51 -6.17
CA ASN A 11 16.07 -13.81 -6.35
C ASN A 11 14.88 -14.78 -6.38
N ASP A 12 15.01 -15.94 -7.01
CA ASP A 12 13.95 -16.94 -7.09
C ASP A 12 13.65 -17.54 -5.71
N MET A 13 14.67 -17.94 -4.96
CA MET A 13 14.52 -18.48 -3.60
C MET A 13 13.94 -17.46 -2.62
N THR A 14 14.38 -16.21 -2.66
CA THR A 14 13.85 -15.14 -1.79
C THR A 14 12.41 -14.78 -2.16
N THR A 15 12.07 -14.80 -3.44
CA THR A 15 10.71 -14.55 -3.92
C THR A 15 9.76 -15.66 -3.47
N THR A 16 10.16 -16.92 -3.54
CA THR A 16 9.35 -18.07 -3.11
C THR A 16 9.09 -18.01 -1.60
N ALA A 17 10.11 -17.84 -0.78
CA ALA A 17 9.96 -17.72 0.68
C ALA A 17 9.10 -16.50 1.08
N PHE A 18 9.19 -15.41 0.35
CA PHE A 18 8.33 -14.24 0.57
C PHE A 18 6.86 -14.52 0.26
N LEU A 19 6.57 -15.19 -0.86
CA LEU A 19 5.21 -15.56 -1.25
C LEU A 19 4.59 -16.56 -0.28
N GLU A 20 5.34 -17.58 0.15
CA GLU A 20 4.91 -18.53 1.17
C GLU A 20 4.60 -17.82 2.50
N GLY A 21 5.44 -16.87 2.91
CA GLY A 21 5.19 -16.05 4.11
C GLY A 21 3.95 -15.15 3.99
N LEU A 22 3.63 -14.65 2.79
CA LEU A 22 2.38 -13.90 2.54
C LEU A 22 1.16 -14.82 2.63
N GLU A 23 1.23 -16.01 2.05
CA GLU A 23 0.17 -17.00 2.09
C GLU A 23 -0.15 -17.43 3.51
N GLN A 24 0.88 -17.74 4.30
CA GLN A 24 0.73 -18.08 5.72
C GLN A 24 0.07 -16.95 6.52
N ARG A 25 0.51 -15.69 6.34
CA ARG A 25 -0.11 -14.53 7.01
C ARG A 25 -1.55 -14.29 6.56
N THR A 26 -1.87 -14.61 5.32
CA THR A 26 -3.23 -14.54 4.80
C THR A 26 -4.10 -15.58 5.48
N GLN A 27 -3.59 -16.81 5.64
CA GLN A 27 -4.29 -17.88 6.36
C GLN A 27 -4.50 -17.49 7.83
N ASP A 28 -3.48 -16.96 8.51
CA ASP A 28 -3.59 -16.47 9.88
C ASP A 28 -4.72 -15.43 10.05
N ILE A 29 -4.92 -14.57 9.05
CA ILE A 29 -6.04 -13.62 9.06
C ILE A 29 -7.38 -14.34 9.01
N PHE A 30 -7.54 -15.33 8.14
CA PHE A 30 -8.79 -16.10 8.02
C PHE A 30 -9.12 -16.87 9.30
N ASP A 31 -8.10 -17.46 9.92
CA ASP A 31 -8.25 -18.30 11.10
C ASP A 31 -8.59 -17.50 12.36
N ARG A 32 -8.00 -16.29 12.48
CA ARG A 32 -8.12 -15.47 13.69
C ARG A 32 -9.25 -14.44 13.63
N CYS A 33 -9.65 -13.99 12.44
CA CYS A 33 -10.64 -12.94 12.29
C CYS A 33 -12.06 -13.45 12.62
N THR A 34 -12.63 -12.99 13.74
CA THR A 34 -14.00 -13.31 14.16
C THR A 34 -15.09 -12.55 13.38
N ARG A 35 -14.70 -11.67 12.47
CA ARG A 35 -15.62 -10.85 11.64
C ARG A 35 -16.51 -9.91 12.48
N CYS A 36 -16.02 -9.48 13.64
CA CYS A 36 -16.76 -8.65 14.58
C CYS A 36 -17.13 -7.25 14.06
N GLY A 37 -16.40 -6.71 13.06
CA GLY A 37 -16.65 -5.39 12.48
C GLY A 37 -15.95 -4.23 13.18
N LYS A 38 -15.38 -4.38 14.38
CA LYS A 38 -14.76 -3.29 15.16
C LYS A 38 -13.71 -2.49 14.39
N CYS A 39 -12.96 -3.14 13.49
CA CYS A 39 -11.97 -2.47 12.65
C CYS A 39 -12.59 -1.51 11.61
N VAL A 40 -13.82 -1.75 11.19
CA VAL A 40 -14.61 -0.86 10.32
C VAL A 40 -15.17 0.29 11.17
N ASP A 41 -15.76 -0.01 12.33
CA ASP A 41 -16.39 0.98 13.20
C ASP A 41 -15.44 2.12 13.63
N VAL A 42 -14.16 1.78 13.91
CA VAL A 42 -13.16 2.77 14.36
C VAL A 42 -12.39 3.43 13.20
N CYS A 43 -12.69 3.06 11.97
CA CYS A 43 -11.93 3.56 10.82
C CYS A 43 -12.33 5.00 10.50
N PRO A 44 -11.38 5.98 10.52
CA PRO A 44 -11.71 7.38 10.25
C PRO A 44 -12.06 7.63 8.78
N MET A 45 -11.89 6.63 7.91
CA MET A 45 -12.10 6.76 6.47
C MET A 45 -13.45 6.22 5.99
N THR A 46 -14.30 5.72 6.90
CA THR A 46 -15.59 5.11 6.50
C THR A 46 -16.53 6.11 5.83
N GLU A 47 -16.61 7.33 6.35
CA GLU A 47 -17.41 8.40 5.75
C GLU A 47 -16.87 8.78 4.36
N ALA A 48 -15.56 9.02 4.24
CA ALA A 48 -14.92 9.36 2.96
C ALA A 48 -15.00 8.21 1.93
N ALA A 49 -15.13 6.98 2.40
CA ALA A 49 -15.28 5.79 1.56
C ALA A 49 -16.75 5.47 1.24
N ASP A 50 -17.70 6.26 1.73
CA ASP A 50 -19.13 5.98 1.60
C ASP A 50 -19.46 4.55 2.07
N VAL A 51 -19.00 4.20 3.26
CA VAL A 51 -19.21 2.89 3.91
C VAL A 51 -20.17 3.05 5.07
N ASP A 52 -21.28 2.36 4.99
CA ASP A 52 -22.26 2.30 6.08
C ASP A 52 -21.70 1.44 7.23
N VAL A 53 -21.42 2.09 8.34
CA VAL A 53 -20.91 1.43 9.56
C VAL A 53 -22.01 0.67 10.34
N THR A 54 -23.29 0.87 10.01
CA THR A 54 -24.38 0.13 10.67
C THR A 54 -24.32 -1.37 10.35
N ASP A 55 -23.68 -1.74 9.24
CA ASP A 55 -23.43 -3.14 8.88
C ASP A 55 -21.93 -3.45 8.71
N SER A 56 -21.13 -3.02 9.66
CA SER A 56 -19.68 -3.24 9.68
C SER A 56 -19.29 -4.72 9.59
N LYS A 57 -20.13 -5.63 10.09
CA LYS A 57 -19.95 -7.08 9.97
C LYS A 57 -20.06 -7.57 8.52
N ALA A 58 -20.98 -7.02 7.74
CA ALA A 58 -21.08 -7.36 6.32
C ALA A 58 -19.87 -6.80 5.55
N VAL A 59 -19.40 -5.60 5.88
CA VAL A 59 -18.22 -5.00 5.24
C VAL A 59 -16.99 -5.86 5.48
N ILE A 60 -16.70 -6.27 6.73
CA ILE A 60 -15.53 -7.12 7.01
C ILE A 60 -15.65 -8.51 6.38
N LYS A 61 -16.85 -9.09 6.35
CA LYS A 61 -17.10 -10.38 5.68
C LYS A 61 -16.82 -10.29 4.18
N ALA A 62 -17.31 -9.23 3.52
CA ALA A 62 -17.06 -8.99 2.10
C ALA A 62 -15.57 -8.69 1.81
N THR A 63 -14.87 -8.02 2.74
CA THR A 63 -13.43 -7.77 2.65
C THR A 63 -12.63 -9.06 2.67
N LEU A 64 -12.98 -10.00 3.57
CA LEU A 64 -12.36 -11.33 3.61
C LEU A 64 -12.72 -12.16 2.37
N ASP A 65 -13.92 -12.01 1.83
CA ASP A 65 -14.28 -12.67 0.56
C ASP A 65 -13.37 -12.19 -0.58
N ILE A 66 -13.09 -10.88 -0.70
CA ILE A 66 -12.12 -10.36 -1.68
C ILE A 66 -10.72 -10.94 -1.44
N LEU A 67 -10.29 -11.00 -0.18
CA LEU A 67 -9.00 -11.56 0.19
C LEU A 67 -8.85 -13.01 -0.27
N GLY A 68 -9.93 -13.81 -0.14
CA GLY A 68 -10.00 -15.18 -0.61
C GLY A 68 -10.23 -15.34 -2.12
N GLY A 69 -10.23 -14.26 -2.89
CA GLY A 69 -10.43 -14.30 -4.35
C GLY A 69 -11.88 -14.14 -4.80
N GLY A 70 -12.85 -14.06 -3.87
CA GLY A 70 -14.27 -13.81 -4.14
C GLY A 70 -14.55 -12.35 -4.54
N ARG A 71 -15.77 -12.03 -4.97
CA ARG A 71 -16.12 -10.70 -5.49
C ARG A 71 -16.18 -9.62 -4.41
N GLY A 72 -16.60 -9.97 -3.19
CA GLY A 72 -16.86 -8.99 -2.13
C GLY A 72 -18.04 -8.08 -2.40
N SER A 73 -17.94 -6.86 -1.88
CA SER A 73 -18.95 -5.81 -2.10
C SER A 73 -18.27 -4.49 -2.46
N ALA A 74 -19.02 -3.60 -3.11
CA ALA A 74 -18.53 -2.26 -3.44
C ALA A 74 -18.08 -1.46 -2.19
N ALA A 75 -18.75 -1.63 -1.06
CA ALA A 75 -18.38 -1.01 0.20
C ALA A 75 -17.01 -1.53 0.69
N ALA A 76 -16.77 -2.85 0.62
CA ALA A 76 -15.48 -3.44 1.00
C ALA A 76 -14.35 -2.98 0.07
N GLU A 77 -14.60 -2.87 -1.23
CA GLU A 77 -13.63 -2.34 -2.21
C GLU A 77 -13.27 -0.89 -1.91
N ARG A 78 -14.28 -0.03 -1.69
CA ARG A 78 -14.06 1.39 -1.33
C ARG A 78 -13.31 1.51 -0.02
N TRP A 79 -13.69 0.76 1.02
CA TRP A 79 -12.99 0.77 2.29
C TRP A 79 -11.52 0.40 2.15
N ALA A 80 -11.20 -0.64 1.40
CA ALA A 80 -9.83 -1.06 1.16
C ALA A 80 -9.03 -0.01 0.38
N THR A 81 -9.60 0.58 -0.66
CA THR A 81 -8.89 1.55 -1.53
C THR A 81 -8.72 2.92 -0.90
N THR A 82 -9.62 3.33 0.00
CA THR A 82 -9.58 4.65 0.69
C THR A 82 -8.72 4.62 1.96
N CYS A 83 -8.16 3.47 2.35
CA CYS A 83 -7.39 3.34 3.58
C CYS A 83 -6.19 4.30 3.64
N SER A 84 -6.20 5.24 4.59
CA SER A 84 -5.13 6.23 4.85
C SER A 84 -4.00 5.71 5.74
N LEU A 85 -3.98 4.42 6.08
CA LEU A 85 -2.97 3.77 6.92
C LEU A 85 -2.91 4.30 8.37
N SER A 86 -3.97 4.91 8.89
CA SER A 86 -4.03 5.49 10.25
C SER A 86 -3.70 4.50 11.39
N GLY A 87 -3.93 3.20 11.18
CA GLY A 87 -3.68 2.15 12.17
C GLY A 87 -4.70 2.06 13.30
N ALA A 88 -5.77 2.87 13.31
CA ALA A 88 -6.83 2.81 14.33
C ALA A 88 -7.42 1.40 14.47
N CYS A 89 -7.65 0.73 13.34
CA CYS A 89 -8.17 -0.62 13.27
C CYS A 89 -7.26 -1.68 13.93
N ILE A 90 -5.95 -1.47 13.97
CA ILE A 90 -5.00 -2.40 14.61
C ILE A 90 -5.22 -2.42 16.11
N ARG A 91 -5.38 -1.23 16.72
CA ARG A 91 -5.60 -1.10 18.16
C ARG A 91 -6.97 -1.63 18.61
N ALA A 92 -7.95 -1.61 17.72
CA ALA A 92 -9.32 -2.07 17.99
C ALA A 92 -9.50 -3.59 17.81
N CYS A 93 -8.52 -4.29 17.22
CA CYS A 93 -8.62 -5.71 16.97
C CYS A 93 -8.20 -6.52 18.20
N GLU A 94 -9.17 -7.12 18.89
CA GLU A 94 -8.92 -7.99 20.05
C GLU A 94 -8.38 -9.36 19.67
N ASP A 95 -8.63 -9.81 18.42
CA ASP A 95 -8.15 -11.09 17.90
C ASP A 95 -6.66 -11.04 17.45
N GLY A 96 -6.02 -9.87 17.56
CA GLY A 96 -4.63 -9.66 17.17
C GLY A 96 -4.37 -9.74 15.66
N VAL A 97 -5.39 -9.60 14.84
CA VAL A 97 -5.23 -9.43 13.39
C VAL A 97 -4.71 -8.02 13.12
N ASN A 98 -3.94 -7.86 12.05
CA ASN A 98 -3.58 -6.55 11.52
C ASN A 98 -4.51 -6.17 10.35
N PRO A 99 -5.62 -5.43 10.58
CA PRO A 99 -6.58 -5.13 9.51
C PRO A 99 -5.98 -4.20 8.44
N ARG A 100 -5.01 -3.35 8.80
CA ARG A 100 -4.30 -2.52 7.81
C ARG A 100 -3.51 -3.37 6.81
N PHE A 101 -2.84 -4.41 7.29
CA PHE A 101 -2.15 -5.36 6.42
C PHE A 101 -3.15 -6.15 5.57
N MET A 102 -4.25 -6.62 6.16
CA MET A 102 -5.35 -7.26 5.43
C MET A 102 -5.87 -6.39 4.28
N LEU A 103 -6.13 -5.09 4.51
CA LEU A 103 -6.56 -4.16 3.47
C LEU A 103 -5.50 -3.96 2.37
N SER A 104 -4.21 -4.05 2.71
CA SER A 104 -3.14 -4.00 1.70
C SER A 104 -3.16 -5.22 0.78
N LEU A 105 -3.41 -6.41 1.34
CA LEU A 105 -3.58 -7.64 0.56
C LEU A 105 -4.84 -7.58 -0.33
N VAL A 106 -5.95 -7.07 0.21
CA VAL A 106 -7.19 -6.85 -0.55
C VAL A 106 -6.95 -5.92 -1.74
N ARG A 107 -6.24 -4.80 -1.55
CA ARG A 107 -5.85 -3.90 -2.65
C ARG A 107 -5.02 -4.60 -3.71
N ALA A 108 -4.07 -5.46 -3.30
CA ALA A 108 -3.29 -6.26 -4.24
C ALA A 108 -4.17 -7.22 -5.06
N GLN A 109 -5.16 -7.84 -4.44
CA GLN A 109 -6.12 -8.70 -5.15
C GLN A 109 -7.00 -7.90 -6.13
N LEU A 110 -7.48 -6.73 -5.72
CA LEU A 110 -8.24 -5.83 -6.61
C LEU A 110 -7.40 -5.38 -7.81
N GLY A 111 -6.13 -5.05 -7.57
CA GLY A 111 -5.18 -4.71 -8.64
C GLY A 111 -4.98 -5.85 -9.65
N LYS A 112 -4.84 -7.09 -9.17
CA LYS A 112 -4.76 -8.27 -10.04
C LYS A 112 -6.01 -8.45 -10.89
N ARG A 113 -7.21 -8.19 -10.34
CA ARG A 113 -8.48 -8.25 -11.10
C ARG A 113 -8.59 -7.18 -12.17
N ALA A 114 -8.11 -5.96 -11.87
CA ALA A 114 -8.10 -4.86 -12.84
C ALA A 114 -7.16 -5.11 -14.02
N GLY A 115 -6.19 -6.02 -13.86
CA GLY A 115 -5.13 -6.30 -14.80
C GLY A 115 -3.96 -5.33 -14.70
N ASP A 116 -2.78 -5.80 -15.08
CA ASP A 116 -1.51 -5.07 -14.88
C ASP A 116 -1.50 -3.70 -15.59
N GLU A 117 -2.06 -3.63 -16.78
CA GLU A 117 -2.07 -2.39 -17.57
C GLU A 117 -3.01 -1.33 -16.98
N ALA A 118 -4.21 -1.73 -16.50
CA ALA A 118 -5.14 -0.81 -15.85
C ALA A 118 -4.59 -0.33 -14.49
N SER A 119 -4.01 -1.24 -13.71
CA SER A 119 -3.35 -0.94 -12.44
C SER A 119 -2.18 0.02 -12.63
N ARG A 120 -1.34 -0.23 -13.64
CA ARG A 120 -0.22 0.66 -14.00
C ARG A 120 -0.69 2.05 -14.40
N ARG A 121 -1.70 2.17 -15.28
CA ARG A 121 -2.26 3.47 -15.68
C ARG A 121 -2.80 4.25 -14.50
N SER A 122 -3.53 3.59 -13.60
CA SER A 122 -4.05 4.21 -12.38
C SER A 122 -2.90 4.72 -11.48
N SER A 123 -1.85 3.92 -11.29
CA SER A 123 -0.68 4.31 -10.48
C SER A 123 0.09 5.48 -11.09
N VAL A 124 0.29 5.49 -12.41
CA VAL A 124 0.95 6.60 -13.11
C VAL A 124 0.13 7.88 -12.98
N LYS A 125 -1.20 7.79 -13.16
CA LYS A 125 -2.08 8.96 -12.98
C LYS A 125 -2.03 9.49 -11.55
N ALA A 126 -2.14 8.64 -10.54
CA ALA A 126 -2.07 9.04 -9.13
C ALA A 126 -0.73 9.72 -8.80
N PHE A 127 0.39 9.21 -9.34
CA PHE A 127 1.69 9.84 -9.18
C PHE A 127 1.77 11.21 -9.86
N GLN A 128 1.21 11.37 -11.06
CA GLN A 128 1.14 12.65 -11.76
C GLN A 128 0.33 13.68 -10.98
N ASP A 129 -0.86 13.30 -10.50
CA ASP A 129 -1.75 14.15 -9.71
C ASP A 129 -1.06 14.59 -8.40
N MET A 130 -0.39 13.67 -7.70
CA MET A 130 0.40 13.98 -6.50
C MET A 130 1.57 14.93 -6.82
N SER A 131 2.31 14.67 -7.89
CA SER A 131 3.44 15.52 -8.32
C SER A 131 2.99 16.95 -8.64
N GLN A 132 1.82 17.11 -9.26
CA GLN A 132 1.24 18.44 -9.51
C GLN A 132 0.87 19.14 -8.20
N GLY A 133 0.24 18.42 -7.27
CA GLY A 133 -0.08 18.95 -5.94
C GLY A 133 1.17 19.43 -5.19
N VAL A 134 2.21 18.61 -5.17
CA VAL A 134 3.50 18.96 -4.55
C VAL A 134 4.11 20.22 -5.21
N LYS A 135 4.10 20.30 -6.54
CA LYS A 135 4.61 21.49 -7.26
C LYS A 135 3.86 22.78 -6.89
N VAL A 136 2.53 22.70 -6.76
CA VAL A 136 1.71 23.86 -6.36
C VAL A 136 2.02 24.26 -4.92
N LEU A 137 2.02 23.31 -4.00
CA LEU A 137 2.31 23.55 -2.58
C LEU A 137 3.72 24.08 -2.38
N SER A 138 4.70 23.54 -3.09
CA SER A 138 6.09 24.03 -3.01
C SER A 138 6.21 25.48 -3.44
N ARG A 139 5.52 25.88 -4.52
CA ARG A 139 5.49 27.27 -4.98
C ARG A 139 4.84 28.24 -4.00
N LEU A 140 3.91 27.77 -3.18
CA LEU A 140 3.23 28.57 -2.17
C LEU A 140 4.05 28.69 -0.87
N GLN A 141 4.91 27.71 -0.58
CA GLN A 141 5.61 27.60 0.70
C GLN A 141 7.10 27.93 0.64
N LEU A 142 7.73 27.77 -0.52
CA LEU A 142 9.18 27.91 -0.66
C LEU A 142 9.54 29.19 -1.46
N PRO A 143 10.61 29.88 -1.09
CA PRO A 143 11.12 30.99 -1.86
C PRO A 143 11.69 30.51 -3.22
N PRO A 144 11.67 31.40 -4.26
CA PRO A 144 12.03 31.02 -5.63
C PRO A 144 13.46 30.48 -5.79
N ASP A 145 14.41 30.98 -5.03
CA ASP A 145 15.80 30.53 -5.02
C ASP A 145 15.95 29.08 -4.53
N LEU A 146 15.20 28.72 -3.50
CA LEU A 146 15.18 27.34 -3.00
C LEU A 146 14.49 26.39 -3.99
N LEU A 147 13.44 26.85 -4.67
CA LEU A 147 12.78 26.06 -5.72
C LEU A 147 13.73 25.77 -6.89
N LEU A 148 14.56 26.75 -7.28
CA LEU A 148 15.58 26.55 -8.31
C LEU A 148 16.63 25.52 -7.87
N GLN A 149 17.09 25.57 -6.64
CA GLN A 149 18.05 24.59 -6.11
C GLN A 149 17.45 23.16 -6.08
N LEU A 150 16.21 23.01 -5.63
CA LEU A 150 15.52 21.70 -5.60
C LEU A 150 15.20 21.16 -7.00
N GLY A 151 15.10 22.04 -8.00
CA GLY A 151 14.88 21.66 -9.39
C GLY A 151 16.14 21.28 -10.17
N GLN A 152 17.32 21.51 -9.60
CA GLN A 152 18.58 21.12 -10.20
C GLN A 152 18.81 19.62 -10.01
N LEU A 153 18.96 18.89 -11.10
CA LEU A 153 19.39 17.50 -11.04
C LEU A 153 20.86 17.47 -10.57
N PRO A 154 21.24 16.51 -9.73
CA PRO A 154 22.66 16.33 -9.39
C PRO A 154 23.46 16.06 -10.67
N ASP A 155 24.64 16.61 -10.73
CA ASP A 155 25.58 16.34 -11.82
C ASP A 155 25.98 14.86 -11.77
N THR A 156 25.52 14.09 -12.76
CA THR A 156 25.81 12.65 -12.84
C THR A 156 27.17 12.35 -13.45
N ASP A 157 27.85 13.36 -14.01
CA ASP A 157 29.15 13.20 -14.65
C ASP A 157 30.33 13.40 -13.69
N VAL A 158 30.05 13.76 -12.44
CA VAL A 158 31.07 13.84 -11.40
C VAL A 158 31.35 12.43 -10.87
N GLU A 159 32.62 11.97 -11.02
CA GLU A 159 33.08 10.78 -10.33
C GLU A 159 33.00 10.99 -8.81
N HIS A 160 32.01 10.39 -8.19
CA HIS A 160 31.89 10.38 -6.73
C HIS A 160 32.69 9.20 -6.17
N GLU A 161 33.48 9.46 -5.12
CA GLU A 161 34.04 8.38 -4.32
C GLU A 161 32.90 7.48 -3.81
N THR A 162 33.12 6.17 -3.80
CA THR A 162 32.14 5.23 -3.26
C THR A 162 31.88 5.56 -1.80
N PRO A 163 30.66 5.97 -1.41
CA PRO A 163 30.38 6.37 -0.04
C PRO A 163 30.42 5.16 0.89
N ASP A 164 30.98 5.32 2.10
CA ASP A 164 30.94 4.31 3.14
C ASP A 164 29.53 4.04 3.66
N VAL A 165 28.67 5.06 3.61
CA VAL A 165 27.28 4.99 4.07
C VAL A 165 26.36 5.72 3.10
N VAL A 166 25.31 5.07 2.68
CA VAL A 166 24.23 5.69 1.89
C VAL A 166 23.00 5.89 2.78
N PHE A 167 22.59 7.14 2.95
CA PHE A 167 21.38 7.47 3.68
C PHE A 167 20.21 7.69 2.71
N TYR A 168 19.21 6.79 2.77
CA TYR A 168 18.00 6.91 1.98
C TYR A 168 16.90 7.61 2.78
N THR A 169 16.50 8.79 2.33
CA THR A 169 15.48 9.61 3.02
C THR A 169 14.05 9.20 2.72
N GLY A 170 13.85 8.26 1.80
CA GLY A 170 12.53 7.88 1.32
C GLY A 170 12.02 8.78 0.19
N CYS A 171 10.81 8.50 -0.26
CA CYS A 171 10.11 9.30 -1.28
C CYS A 171 9.01 10.13 -0.62
#